data_e747a01478e602c0e0aafd6cef220cba
#
_entry.id   e747a01478e602c0e0aafd6cef220cba
#
_cell.length_a   1.000
_cell.length_b   1.000
_cell.length_c   1.000
_cell.angle_alpha   90.00
_cell.angle_beta   90.00
_cell.angle_gamma   90.00
#
_symmetry.space_group_name_H-M   'P 1'
#
loop_
_entity.id
_entity.type
_entity.pdbx_description
1 polymer ?
#
loop_
_entity_poly.entity_id
_entity_poly.type
_entity_poly.pdbx_seq_one_letter_code
_entity_poly.pdbx_strand_id
1 'polypeptide(L)'
;MKRKIPIITNSEKQILEVLWDKGEALTSSEIVEVSDDRTWKASSVHLLLNSLLNKGMVEVGGFKKTTKNYARAFQPVMSREDYSLMQLRQEQKRTSRTLSRFVNTLLGDEVDDYVLHEVEDMVDTRRADLHQSRTEKR
;
A
#
# COMPACT_ATOMS: atom_id res chain seq x y z
N MET A 1 -13.38 -11.85 3.46
CA MET A 1 -13.23 -10.81 4.48
C MET A 1 -12.60 -9.57 3.89
N LYS A 2 -13.28 -8.45 4.06
CA LYS A 2 -12.71 -7.16 3.63
C LYS A 2 -11.69 -6.70 4.65
N ARG A 3 -10.44 -6.65 4.25
CA ARG A 3 -9.40 -6.05 5.08
C ARG A 3 -9.64 -4.56 5.20
N LYS A 4 -9.85 -4.08 6.41
CA LYS A 4 -9.82 -2.65 6.65
C LYS A 4 -8.38 -2.19 6.58
N ILE A 5 -8.13 -1.13 5.82
CA ILE A 5 -6.82 -0.49 5.83
C ILE A 5 -6.67 0.18 7.20
N PRO A 6 -5.60 -0.13 7.93
CA PRO A 6 -5.37 0.54 9.21
C PRO A 6 -5.08 2.02 9.01
N ILE A 7 -5.41 2.82 10.00
CA ILE A 7 -5.11 4.25 9.98
C ILE A 7 -3.61 4.42 10.21
N ILE A 8 -2.92 5.00 9.24
CA ILE A 8 -1.49 5.24 9.29
C ILE A 8 -1.23 6.69 9.68
N THR A 9 -0.40 6.89 10.70
CA THR A 9 -0.01 8.24 11.12
C THR A 9 1.00 8.84 10.13
N ASN A 10 1.19 10.15 10.20
CA ASN A 10 2.16 10.86 9.37
C ASN A 10 3.58 10.29 9.53
N SER A 11 3.99 10.03 10.77
CA SER A 11 5.32 9.48 11.06
C SER A 11 5.48 8.07 10.48
N GLU A 12 4.45 7.25 10.61
CA GLU A 12 4.44 5.90 10.03
C GLU A 12 4.50 5.96 8.51
N LYS A 13 3.78 6.89 7.90
CA LYS A 13 3.81 7.09 6.45
C LYS A 13 5.20 7.47 5.96
N GLN A 14 5.91 8.32 6.70
CA GLN A 14 7.28 8.70 6.37
C GLN A 14 8.21 7.49 6.32
N ILE A 15 8.06 6.56 7.25
CA ILE A 15 8.86 5.33 7.27
C ILE A 15 8.52 4.46 6.05
N LEU A 16 7.23 4.31 5.72
CA LEU A 16 6.81 3.57 4.53
C LEU A 16 7.38 4.20 3.25
N GLU A 17 7.34 5.53 3.15
CA GLU A 17 7.89 6.23 1.99
C GLU A 17 9.38 5.94 1.80
N VAL A 18 10.15 5.94 2.88
CA VAL A 18 11.58 5.60 2.84
C VAL A 18 11.79 4.16 2.36
N LEU A 19 11.02 3.22 2.88
CA LEU A 19 11.12 1.82 2.49
C LEU A 19 10.76 1.61 1.02
N TRP A 20 9.73 2.31 0.54
CA TRP A 20 9.35 2.24 -0.87
C TRP A 20 10.42 2.85 -1.77
N ASP A 21 10.98 4.00 -1.38
CA ASP A 21 12.00 4.70 -2.17
C ASP A 21 13.29 3.88 -2.28
N LYS A 22 13.69 3.22 -1.20
CA LYS A 22 14.92 2.40 -1.21
C LYS A 22 14.74 1.06 -1.92
N GLY A 23 13.53 0.51 -1.91
CA GLY A 23 13.25 -0.74 -2.60
C GLY A 23 13.94 -1.96 -2.03
N GLU A 24 14.46 -1.87 -0.80
CA GLU A 24 15.10 -2.97 -0.10
C GLU A 24 14.72 -2.95 1.38
N ALA A 25 14.89 -4.08 2.05
CA ALA A 25 14.64 -4.15 3.49
C ALA A 25 15.71 -3.35 4.25
N LEU A 26 15.29 -2.55 5.22
CA LEU A 26 16.17 -1.70 6.01
C LEU A 26 16.03 -2.00 7.50
N THR A 27 17.16 -1.94 8.23
CA THR A 27 17.14 -2.00 9.68
C THR A 27 16.64 -0.68 10.26
N SER A 28 16.29 -0.68 11.55
CA SER A 28 15.85 0.55 12.22
C SER A 28 16.91 1.65 12.13
N SER A 29 18.18 1.31 12.31
CA SER A 29 19.29 2.26 12.21
C SER A 29 19.40 2.85 10.80
N GLU A 30 19.27 2.00 9.79
CA GLU A 30 19.31 2.45 8.39
C GLU A 30 18.16 3.37 8.06
N ILE A 31 16.97 3.07 8.59
CA ILE A 31 15.78 3.92 8.38
C ILE A 31 16.04 5.32 8.95
N VAL A 32 16.56 5.40 10.17
CA VAL A 32 16.89 6.69 10.78
C VAL A 32 17.92 7.44 9.93
N GLU A 33 18.95 6.74 9.49
CA GLU A 33 20.06 7.33 8.72
C GLU A 33 19.59 7.94 7.40
N VAL A 34 18.67 7.28 6.69
CA VAL A 34 18.20 7.74 5.38
C VAL A 34 16.97 8.63 5.44
N SER A 35 16.40 8.86 6.64
CA SER A 35 15.21 9.68 6.81
C SER A 35 15.59 11.11 7.16
N ASP A 36 16.08 11.86 6.18
CA ASP A 36 16.63 13.20 6.37
C ASP A 36 15.56 14.22 6.80
N ASP A 37 14.36 14.10 6.25
CA ASP A 37 13.26 15.04 6.51
C ASP A 37 12.27 14.53 7.56
N ARG A 38 12.70 13.61 8.41
CA ARG A 38 11.80 13.03 9.40
C ARG A 38 11.31 14.05 10.43
N THR A 39 10.05 13.92 10.80
CA THR A 39 9.43 14.73 11.86
C THR A 39 9.43 14.02 13.22
N TRP A 40 9.78 12.73 13.22
CA TRP A 40 9.83 11.89 14.42
C TRP A 40 11.26 11.80 14.94
N LYS A 41 11.39 11.56 16.24
CA LYS A 41 12.70 11.41 16.87
C LYS A 41 13.28 10.03 16.57
N ALA A 42 14.60 9.95 16.38
CA ALA A 42 15.31 8.70 16.15
C ALA A 42 14.96 7.63 17.21
N SER A 43 14.81 8.06 18.47
CA SER A 43 14.44 7.16 19.57
C SER A 43 13.04 6.56 19.43
N SER A 44 12.19 7.13 18.60
CA SER A 44 10.81 6.66 18.38
C SER A 44 10.72 5.60 17.28
N VAL A 45 11.80 5.33 16.56
CA VAL A 45 11.77 4.42 15.39
C VAL A 45 11.22 3.05 15.73
N HIS A 46 11.60 2.48 16.87
CA HIS A 46 11.14 1.16 17.28
C HIS A 46 9.64 1.12 17.56
N LEU A 47 9.11 2.16 18.20
CA LEU A 47 7.68 2.27 18.46
C LEU A 47 6.90 2.36 17.15
N LEU A 48 7.40 3.16 16.21
CA LEU A 48 6.76 3.34 14.90
C LEU A 48 6.79 2.03 14.09
N LEU A 49 7.92 1.34 14.10
CA LEU A 49 8.05 0.06 13.40
C LEU A 49 7.16 -1.02 14.02
N ASN A 50 7.09 -1.08 15.35
CA ASN A 50 6.22 -2.02 16.04
C ASN A 50 4.74 -1.75 15.69
N SER A 51 4.36 -0.49 15.64
CA SER A 51 3.01 -0.09 15.23
C SER A 51 2.71 -0.54 13.80
N LEU A 52 3.65 -0.32 12.87
CA LEU A 52 3.49 -0.75 11.48
C LEU A 52 3.43 -2.27 11.33
N LEU A 53 4.21 -3.00 12.13
CA LEU A 53 4.12 -4.47 12.19
C LEU A 53 2.75 -4.92 12.65
N ASN A 54 2.23 -4.33 13.73
CA ASN A 54 0.91 -4.65 14.26
C ASN A 54 -0.20 -4.32 13.29
N LYS A 55 -0.04 -3.27 12.50
CA LYS A 55 -1.00 -2.87 11.47
C LYS A 55 -0.88 -3.71 10.21
N GLY A 56 0.12 -4.57 10.11
CA GLY A 56 0.34 -5.40 8.94
C GLY A 56 0.86 -4.64 7.72
N MET A 57 1.49 -3.49 7.94
CA MET A 57 1.99 -2.65 6.85
C MET A 57 3.45 -2.89 6.53
N VAL A 58 4.21 -3.39 7.50
CA VAL A 58 5.59 -3.82 7.29
C VAL A 58 5.77 -5.24 7.82
N GLU A 59 6.80 -5.91 7.34
CA GLU A 59 7.17 -7.25 7.78
C GLU A 59 8.68 -7.32 7.89
N VAL A 60 9.18 -8.33 8.61
CA VAL A 60 10.61 -8.59 8.69
C VAL A 60 11.00 -9.33 7.41
N GLY A 61 11.81 -8.67 6.58
CA GLY A 61 12.28 -9.22 5.31
C GLY A 61 13.61 -9.94 5.41
N GLY A 62 14.22 -9.93 6.59
CA GLY A 62 15.49 -10.58 6.80
C GLY A 62 16.24 -9.99 7.99
N PHE A 63 17.48 -10.38 8.10
CA PHE A 63 18.38 -9.91 9.16
C PHE A 63 19.66 -9.41 8.53
N LYS A 64 20.20 -8.32 9.06
CA LYS A 64 21.48 -7.75 8.62
C LYS A 64 22.47 -7.79 9.77
N LYS A 65 23.69 -8.15 9.46
CA LYS A 65 24.77 -8.17 10.45
C LYS A 65 25.16 -6.75 10.82
N THR A 66 25.16 -6.48 12.13
CA THR A 66 25.67 -5.23 12.68
C THR A 66 27.02 -5.50 13.34
N THR A 67 27.66 -4.48 13.89
CA THR A 67 28.98 -4.59 14.54
C THR A 67 29.01 -5.65 15.63
N LYS A 68 27.92 -5.84 16.38
CA LYS A 68 27.87 -6.75 17.52
C LYS A 68 26.85 -7.88 17.36
N ASN A 69 25.86 -7.74 16.48
CA ASN A 69 24.71 -8.65 16.43
C ASN A 69 24.04 -8.59 15.06
N TYR A 70 22.92 -9.32 14.95
CA TYR A 70 22.05 -9.22 13.78
C TYR A 70 20.85 -8.34 14.12
N ALA A 71 20.48 -7.47 13.20
CA ALA A 71 19.31 -6.61 13.33
C ALA A 71 18.25 -7.00 12.31
N ARG A 72 16.99 -6.93 12.71
CA ARG A 72 15.87 -7.18 11.80
C ARG A 72 15.85 -6.09 10.72
N ALA A 73 15.66 -6.51 9.49
CA ALA A 73 15.46 -5.60 8.36
C ALA A 73 13.97 -5.64 7.99
N PHE A 74 13.37 -4.47 7.83
CA PHE A 74 11.94 -4.30 7.61
C PHE A 74 11.66 -3.93 6.15
N GLN A 75 10.58 -4.46 5.61
CA GLN A 75 10.14 -4.15 4.26
C GLN A 75 8.63 -3.92 4.27
N PRO A 76 8.10 -3.12 3.31
CA PRO A 76 6.66 -2.92 3.23
C PRO A 76 5.97 -4.19 2.75
N VAL A 77 4.77 -4.44 3.25
CA VAL A 77 3.96 -5.61 2.85
C VAL A 77 3.39 -5.41 1.45
N MET A 78 3.15 -4.16 1.05
CA MET A 78 2.59 -3.83 -0.25
C MET A 78 3.34 -2.65 -0.87
N SER A 79 3.22 -2.49 -2.19
CA SER A 79 3.83 -1.37 -2.91
C SER A 79 3.11 -0.05 -2.60
N ARG A 80 3.79 1.06 -2.95
CA ARG A 80 3.19 2.40 -2.84
C ARG A 80 1.91 2.50 -3.67
N GLU A 81 1.94 1.96 -4.89
CA GLU A 81 0.78 1.96 -5.79
C GLU A 81 -0.38 1.18 -5.18
N ASP A 82 -0.11 -0.01 -4.68
CA ASP A 82 -1.16 -0.84 -4.07
C ASP A 82 -1.76 -0.16 -2.85
N TYR A 83 -0.92 0.46 -2.01
CA TYR A 83 -1.39 1.20 -0.85
C TYR A 83 -2.30 2.37 -1.26
N SER A 84 -1.86 3.13 -2.26
CA SER A 84 -2.66 4.27 -2.77
C SER A 84 -3.99 3.81 -3.32
N LEU A 85 -4.01 2.72 -4.09
CA LEU A 85 -5.24 2.16 -4.64
C LEU A 85 -6.20 1.68 -3.55
N MET A 86 -5.66 1.04 -2.52
CA MET A 86 -6.48 0.60 -1.38
C MET A 86 -7.10 1.77 -0.63
N GLN A 87 -6.35 2.85 -0.43
CA GLN A 87 -6.88 4.06 0.20
C GLN A 87 -8.02 4.66 -0.62
N LEU A 88 -7.83 4.78 -1.93
CA LEU A 88 -8.84 5.32 -2.84
C LEU A 88 -10.11 4.47 -2.81
N ARG A 89 -9.95 3.15 -2.81
CA ARG A 89 -11.06 2.22 -2.73
C ARG A 89 -11.88 2.41 -1.45
N GLN A 90 -11.21 2.63 -0.33
CA GLN A 90 -11.89 2.86 0.95
C GLN A 90 -12.66 4.17 0.97
N GLU A 91 -12.09 5.22 0.41
CA GLU A 91 -12.74 6.53 0.35
C GLU A 91 -13.97 6.53 -0.55
N GLN A 92 -13.99 5.69 -1.58
CA GLN A 92 -15.02 5.68 -2.62
C GLN A 92 -16.11 4.62 -2.43
N LYS A 93 -16.26 4.10 -1.22
CA LYS A 93 -17.25 3.05 -0.94
C LYS A 93 -18.71 3.49 -0.97
N ARG A 94 -19.00 4.76 -1.20
CA ARG A 94 -20.32 5.32 -0.87
C ARG A 94 -21.39 5.12 -1.93
N THR A 95 -21.09 5.24 -3.23
CA THR A 95 -22.07 5.00 -4.28
C THR A 95 -21.42 4.57 -5.58
N SER A 96 -22.18 3.80 -6.38
CA SER A 96 -21.74 3.39 -7.72
C SER A 96 -21.50 4.59 -8.64
N ARG A 97 -22.30 5.65 -8.47
CA ARG A 97 -22.15 6.89 -9.26
C ARG A 97 -20.83 7.59 -8.95
N THR A 98 -20.48 7.68 -7.67
CA THR A 98 -19.21 8.27 -7.24
C THR A 98 -18.03 7.50 -7.79
N LEU A 99 -18.11 6.17 -7.75
CA LEU A 99 -17.07 5.30 -8.30
C LEU A 99 -16.91 5.50 -9.80
N SER A 100 -18.01 5.58 -10.53
CA SER A 100 -17.98 5.81 -11.98
C SER A 100 -17.32 7.14 -12.34
N ARG A 101 -17.64 8.20 -11.61
CA ARG A 101 -17.03 9.52 -11.82
C ARG A 101 -15.54 9.48 -11.51
N PHE A 102 -15.16 8.75 -10.46
CA PHE A 102 -13.78 8.60 -10.07
C PHE A 102 -12.98 7.88 -11.16
N VAL A 103 -13.50 6.76 -11.67
CA VAL A 103 -12.86 6.01 -12.75
C VAL A 103 -12.71 6.88 -13.99
N ASN A 104 -13.75 7.63 -14.35
CA ASN A 104 -13.71 8.54 -15.50
C ASN A 104 -12.63 9.60 -15.35
N THR A 105 -12.50 10.16 -14.15
CA THR A 105 -11.47 11.16 -13.86
C THR A 105 -10.06 10.56 -13.97
N LEU A 106 -9.88 9.35 -13.47
CA LEU A 106 -8.57 8.66 -13.57
C LEU A 106 -8.17 8.36 -15.01
N LEU A 107 -9.15 7.99 -15.84
CA LEU A 107 -8.89 7.68 -17.24
C LEU A 107 -8.45 8.92 -18.02
N GLY A 108 -9.12 10.07 -17.76
CA GLY A 108 -8.75 11.33 -18.42
C GLY A 108 -8.70 11.25 -19.93
N ASP A 109 -8.26 12.33 -20.55
CA ASP A 109 -8.14 12.40 -22.01
C ASP A 109 -6.77 11.92 -22.53
N GLU A 110 -5.84 11.70 -21.63
CA GLU A 110 -4.46 11.31 -21.96
C GLU A 110 -4.23 9.81 -22.04
N VAL A 111 -5.24 9.03 -21.69
CA VAL A 111 -5.14 7.57 -21.65
C VAL A 111 -5.21 7.04 -23.07
N ASP A 112 -4.23 6.22 -23.46
CA ASP A 112 -4.18 5.66 -24.80
C ASP A 112 -5.14 4.45 -24.97
N ASP A 113 -5.32 4.05 -26.22
CA ASP A 113 -6.23 2.97 -26.59
C ASP A 113 -5.84 1.62 -25.96
N TYR A 114 -4.56 1.40 -25.76
CA TYR A 114 -4.05 0.18 -25.13
C TYR A 114 -4.56 0.05 -23.69
N VAL A 115 -4.46 1.13 -22.92
CA VAL A 115 -4.93 1.16 -21.53
C VAL A 115 -6.45 0.99 -21.49
N LEU A 116 -7.17 1.63 -22.41
CA LEU A 116 -8.63 1.49 -22.49
C LEU A 116 -9.03 0.04 -22.77
N HIS A 117 -8.29 -0.66 -23.63
CA HIS A 117 -8.51 -2.08 -23.92
C HIS A 117 -8.29 -2.94 -22.69
N GLU A 118 -7.23 -2.69 -21.94
CA GLU A 118 -6.95 -3.42 -20.70
C GLU A 118 -8.05 -3.22 -19.67
N VAL A 119 -8.53 -1.99 -19.51
CA VAL A 119 -9.63 -1.67 -18.58
C VAL A 119 -10.91 -2.37 -19.03
N GLU A 120 -11.21 -2.36 -20.33
CA GLU A 120 -12.37 -3.05 -20.90
C GLU A 120 -12.33 -4.55 -20.57
N ASP A 121 -11.18 -5.20 -20.74
CA ASP A 121 -11.00 -6.61 -20.41
C ASP A 121 -11.23 -6.87 -18.92
N MET A 122 -10.74 -5.99 -18.06
CA MET A 122 -10.96 -6.09 -16.61
C MET A 122 -12.44 -6.00 -16.27
N VAL A 123 -13.15 -5.07 -16.91
CA VAL A 123 -14.59 -4.87 -16.69
C VAL A 123 -15.36 -6.10 -17.14
N ASP A 124 -15.03 -6.64 -18.31
CA ASP A 124 -15.68 -7.83 -18.87
C ASP A 124 -15.48 -9.05 -17.97
N THR A 125 -14.26 -9.25 -17.48
CA THR A 125 -13.93 -10.32 -16.54
C THR A 125 -14.75 -10.19 -15.26
N ARG A 126 -14.86 -8.98 -14.73
CA ARG A 126 -15.61 -8.73 -13.50
C ARG A 126 -17.11 -8.98 -13.69
N ARG A 127 -17.66 -8.61 -14.85
CA ARG A 127 -19.06 -8.87 -15.18
C ARG A 127 -19.34 -10.37 -15.25
N ALA A 128 -18.42 -11.13 -15.88
CA ALA A 128 -18.55 -12.59 -15.99
C ALA A 128 -18.55 -13.22 -14.59
N ASP A 129 -17.65 -12.81 -13.73
CA ASP A 129 -17.57 -13.30 -12.35
C ASP A 129 -18.85 -13.01 -11.57
N LEU A 130 -19.38 -11.79 -11.68
CA LEU A 130 -20.61 -11.40 -11.01
C LEU A 130 -21.81 -12.20 -11.53
N HIS A 131 -21.86 -12.45 -12.82
CA HIS A 131 -22.94 -13.21 -13.44
C HIS A 131 -22.90 -14.67 -12.97
N GLN A 132 -21.73 -15.28 -12.94
CA GLN A 132 -21.53 -16.65 -12.48
C GLN A 132 -21.90 -16.77 -10.98
N SER A 133 -21.49 -15.81 -10.18
CA SER A 133 -21.79 -15.79 -8.75
C SER A 133 -23.31 -15.73 -8.47
N ARG A 134 -24.06 -14.98 -9.30
CA ARG A 134 -25.52 -14.92 -9.20
C ARG A 134 -26.20 -16.25 -9.57
N THR A 135 -25.62 -16.95 -10.54
CA THR A 135 -26.15 -18.24 -10.99
C THR A 135 -25.94 -19.33 -9.93
N GLU A 136 -24.82 -19.29 -9.25
CA GLU A 136 -24.48 -20.26 -8.19
C GLU A 136 -25.30 -20.09 -6.91
N LYS A 137 -25.86 -18.89 -6.66
CA LYS A 137 -26.64 -18.60 -5.46
C LYS A 137 -28.10 -19.03 -5.54
N ARG A 138 -28.52 -19.66 -6.63
CA ARG A 138 -29.89 -20.18 -6.75
C ARG A 138 -29.97 -21.64 -6.32
#